data_095f2503fbbfaccd90796188d75a4d69
#
_entry.id   095f2503fbbfaccd90796188d75a4d69
#
_cell.length_a   1.000
_cell.length_b   1.000
_cell.length_c   1.000
_cell.angle_alpha   90.00
_cell.angle_beta   90.00
_cell.angle_gamma   90.00
#
_symmetry.space_group_name_H-M   'P 1'
#
loop_
_entity.id
_entity.type
_entity.pdbx_description
1 polymer ?
#
loop_
_entity_poly.entity_id
_entity_poly.type
_entity_poly.pdbx_seq_one_letter_code
_entity_poly.pdbx_strand_id
1 'polypeptide(L)'
;MKTWVKWLLIIVAAWLVLKLLAVGGLFLLVFHSETQHSDDIAYYQALSGEIDGPTNIDYTENGRNVECGYDLPLLSELEPCEGYRFVHDDYTNIVATDFTYILIVTYDAENYQTRKAALDTDYTYRTEMIAALEEGQQVSPVFEMDGFSFRAVEQKWAVYPKQMLFVGTSDERRELAYIYCDNYDLDCIDESVEKHLKDVSSWTEIVSE
;
A
#
# COMPACT_ATOMS: atom_id res chain seq x y z
N MET A 1 51.96 12.98 33.34
CA MET A 1 51.44 11.87 32.53
C MET A 1 52.44 11.56 31.43
N LYS A 2 52.90 10.31 31.27
CA LYS A 2 53.90 9.94 30.26
C LYS A 2 53.35 10.15 28.85
N THR A 3 54.16 10.60 27.92
CA THR A 3 53.76 11.02 26.54
C THR A 3 53.01 9.90 25.81
N TRP A 4 53.36 8.62 26.03
CA TRP A 4 52.72 7.49 25.40
C TRP A 4 51.24 7.27 25.88
N VAL A 5 50.95 7.65 27.15
CA VAL A 5 49.57 7.58 27.70
C VAL A 5 48.65 8.59 27.02
N LYS A 6 49.18 9.77 26.70
CA LYS A 6 48.44 10.80 25.94
C LYS A 6 48.08 10.30 24.53
N TRP A 7 49.03 9.71 23.84
CA TRP A 7 48.78 9.14 22.52
C TRP A 7 47.80 7.96 22.53
N LEU A 8 47.86 7.09 23.53
CA LEU A 8 46.91 6.00 23.71
C LEU A 8 45.49 6.53 23.90
N LEU A 9 45.30 7.54 24.74
CA LEU A 9 44.00 8.18 24.98
C LEU A 9 43.45 8.84 23.70
N ILE A 10 44.30 9.48 22.91
CA ILE A 10 43.88 10.09 21.62
C ILE A 10 43.42 8.99 20.65
N ILE A 11 44.15 7.90 20.54
CA ILE A 11 43.79 6.78 19.65
C ILE A 11 42.45 6.14 20.06
N VAL A 12 42.25 5.89 21.37
CA VAL A 12 41.01 5.35 21.91
C VAL A 12 39.83 6.30 21.67
N ALA A 13 40.05 7.62 21.92
CA ALA A 13 39.02 8.61 21.67
C ALA A 13 38.64 8.70 20.18
N ALA A 14 39.63 8.71 19.28
CA ALA A 14 39.39 8.71 17.84
C ALA A 14 38.64 7.46 17.37
N TRP A 15 38.98 6.29 17.91
CA TRP A 15 38.28 5.04 17.61
C TRP A 15 36.83 5.02 18.09
N LEU A 16 36.54 5.57 19.30
CA LEU A 16 35.18 5.71 19.82
C LEU A 16 34.36 6.68 18.97
N VAL A 17 34.94 7.80 18.55
CA VAL A 17 34.27 8.76 17.66
C VAL A 17 33.97 8.11 16.30
N LEU A 18 34.89 7.34 15.75
CA LEU A 18 34.67 6.63 14.49
C LEU A 18 33.53 5.60 14.60
N LYS A 19 33.48 4.86 15.70
CA LYS A 19 32.36 3.94 15.98
C LYS A 19 31.02 4.65 16.12
N LEU A 20 30.98 5.78 16.85
CA LEU A 20 29.77 6.58 17.00
C LEU A 20 29.28 7.11 15.65
N LEU A 21 30.21 7.58 14.80
CA LEU A 21 29.87 8.03 13.43
C LEU A 21 29.36 6.88 12.56
N ALA A 22 29.99 5.70 12.65
CA ALA A 22 29.54 4.53 11.90
C ALA A 22 28.14 4.04 12.35
N VAL A 23 27.90 3.99 13.66
CA VAL A 23 26.59 3.62 14.21
C VAL A 23 25.54 4.68 13.89
N GLY A 24 25.88 5.97 14.05
CA GLY A 24 25.00 7.08 13.70
C GLY A 24 24.69 7.14 12.20
N GLY A 25 25.67 6.89 11.34
CA GLY A 25 25.47 6.80 9.89
C GLY A 25 24.58 5.61 9.50
N LEU A 26 24.81 4.45 10.12
CA LEU A 26 23.94 3.27 9.92
C LEU A 26 22.51 3.55 10.40
N PHE A 27 22.38 4.20 11.56
CA PHE A 27 21.09 4.58 12.09
C PHE A 27 20.34 5.52 11.14
N LEU A 28 21.01 6.57 10.61
CA LEU A 28 20.41 7.47 9.63
C LEU A 28 20.00 6.75 8.35
N LEU A 29 20.80 5.80 7.87
CA LEU A 29 20.45 4.99 6.70
C LEU A 29 19.24 4.09 6.95
N VAL A 30 19.16 3.47 8.13
CA VAL A 30 18.03 2.57 8.49
C VAL A 30 16.74 3.35 8.68
N PHE A 31 16.82 4.58 9.22
CA PHE A 31 15.66 5.43 9.46
C PHE A 31 15.41 6.49 8.38
N HIS A 32 16.19 6.45 7.29
CA HIS A 32 15.88 7.26 6.12
C HIS A 32 14.72 6.59 5.39
N SER A 33 13.57 7.19 5.48
CA SER A 33 12.38 6.79 4.73
C SER A 33 12.12 7.78 3.62
N GLU A 34 11.78 7.27 2.45
CA GLU A 34 11.28 8.06 1.33
C GLU A 34 9.79 7.78 1.18
N THR A 35 9.00 8.84 1.12
CA THR A 35 7.59 8.75 0.77
C THR A 35 7.46 9.25 -0.66
N GLN A 36 6.88 8.44 -1.53
CA GLN A 36 6.51 8.83 -2.88
C GLN A 36 5.01 8.90 -2.98
N HIS A 37 4.53 9.94 -3.61
CA HIS A 37 3.12 10.15 -3.88
C HIS A 37 2.95 10.42 -5.37
N SER A 38 1.92 9.85 -5.99
CA SER A 38 1.57 10.11 -7.38
C SER A 38 0.07 9.98 -7.60
N ASP A 39 -0.47 10.92 -8.34
CA ASP A 39 -1.85 10.93 -8.86
C ASP A 39 -1.90 10.64 -10.37
N ASP A 40 -0.77 10.26 -10.97
CA ASP A 40 -0.67 10.02 -12.41
C ASP A 40 -1.37 8.71 -12.80
N ILE A 41 -2.47 8.82 -13.52
CA ILE A 41 -3.25 7.68 -14.03
C ILE A 41 -2.42 6.76 -14.96
N ALA A 42 -1.41 7.28 -15.63
CA ALA A 42 -0.51 6.47 -16.46
C ALA A 42 0.30 5.49 -15.59
N TYR A 43 0.56 5.85 -14.35
CA TYR A 43 1.17 4.93 -13.38
C TYR A 43 0.24 3.74 -13.08
N TYR A 44 -1.06 4.01 -12.87
CA TYR A 44 -2.05 2.93 -12.71
C TYR A 44 -2.11 2.00 -13.92
N GLN A 45 -2.12 2.54 -15.13
CA GLN A 45 -2.15 1.75 -16.36
C GLN A 45 -0.92 0.83 -16.49
N ALA A 46 0.24 1.31 -16.05
CA ALA A 46 1.44 0.48 -15.99
C ALA A 46 1.33 -0.63 -14.93
N LEU A 47 0.75 -0.34 -13.76
CA LEU A 47 0.52 -1.31 -12.68
C LEU A 47 -0.47 -2.42 -13.09
N SER A 48 -1.57 -2.03 -13.71
CA SER A 48 -2.58 -2.98 -14.19
C SER A 48 -2.12 -3.80 -15.41
N GLY A 49 -0.96 -3.46 -15.99
CA GLY A 49 -0.42 -4.13 -17.18
C GLY A 49 -1.07 -3.68 -18.48
N GLU A 50 -1.83 -2.58 -18.48
CA GLU A 50 -2.49 -2.05 -19.66
C GLU A 50 -1.50 -1.40 -20.63
N ILE A 51 -0.42 -0.81 -20.10
CA ILE A 51 0.68 -0.25 -20.89
C ILE A 51 2.04 -0.76 -20.38
N ASP A 52 3.03 -0.83 -21.28
CA ASP A 52 4.42 -1.04 -20.90
C ASP A 52 4.93 0.22 -20.19
N GLY A 53 5.13 0.16 -18.89
CA GLY A 53 5.61 1.27 -18.09
C GLY A 53 6.83 0.90 -17.25
N PRO A 54 7.53 1.89 -16.70
CA PRO A 54 8.59 1.64 -15.75
C PRO A 54 7.98 1.20 -14.42
N THR A 55 7.44 -0.01 -14.39
CA THR A 55 7.15 -0.65 -13.12
C THR A 55 8.50 -1.00 -12.50
N ASN A 56 9.08 -0.09 -11.74
CA ASN A 56 10.24 -0.36 -10.88
C ASN A 56 9.88 -1.31 -9.72
N ILE A 57 8.75 -2.00 -9.83
CA ILE A 57 8.33 -3.02 -8.89
C ILE A 57 8.95 -4.34 -9.34
N ASP A 58 10.28 -4.36 -9.35
CA ASP A 58 11.06 -5.60 -9.44
C ASP A 58 11.09 -6.22 -8.03
N TYR A 59 9.90 -6.65 -7.55
CA TYR A 59 9.83 -7.44 -6.33
C TYR A 59 10.39 -8.84 -6.60
N THR A 60 11.70 -8.94 -6.60
CA THR A 60 12.38 -10.23 -6.46
C THR A 60 12.42 -10.64 -5.00
N GLU A 61 11.29 -10.93 -4.42
CA GLU A 61 11.29 -11.66 -3.16
C GLU A 61 11.78 -13.09 -3.45
N ASN A 62 13.00 -13.42 -2.98
CA ASN A 62 13.65 -14.71 -3.12
C ASN A 62 13.90 -15.21 -4.55
N GLY A 63 14.17 -14.33 -5.51
CA GLY A 63 14.51 -14.73 -6.89
C GLY A 63 13.32 -15.30 -7.66
N ARG A 64 12.09 -15.07 -7.23
CA ARG A 64 10.89 -15.34 -7.99
C ARG A 64 10.37 -14.01 -8.49
N ASN A 65 10.22 -13.89 -9.82
CA ASN A 65 9.35 -12.88 -10.39
C ASN A 65 7.95 -13.19 -9.84
N VAL A 66 7.55 -12.46 -8.81
CA VAL A 66 6.15 -12.44 -8.43
C VAL A 66 5.51 -11.61 -9.53
N GLU A 67 4.90 -12.26 -10.52
CA GLU A 67 3.88 -11.64 -11.34
C GLU A 67 2.76 -11.28 -10.37
N CYS A 68 2.90 -10.13 -9.73
CA CYS A 68 1.85 -9.51 -8.95
C CYS A 68 0.81 -8.99 -9.93
N GLY A 69 0.01 -9.91 -10.51
CA GLY A 69 -1.30 -9.53 -10.98
C GLY A 69 -2.08 -9.11 -9.74
N TYR A 70 -2.14 -7.81 -9.49
CA TYR A 70 -2.83 -7.23 -8.33
C TYR A 70 -4.35 -7.45 -8.37
N ASP A 71 -4.88 -8.21 -9.34
CA ASP A 71 -6.32 -8.36 -9.62
C ASP A 71 -7.04 -7.00 -9.73
N LEU A 72 -6.25 -5.94 -10.02
CA LEU A 72 -6.77 -4.61 -10.30
C LEU A 72 -7.38 -4.60 -11.69
N PRO A 73 -8.56 -3.98 -11.88
CA PRO A 73 -9.20 -3.93 -13.18
C PRO A 73 -8.41 -3.05 -14.15
N LEU A 74 -8.36 -3.41 -15.42
CA LEU A 74 -7.84 -2.53 -16.46
C LEU A 74 -8.77 -1.30 -16.59
N LEU A 75 -8.24 -0.11 -16.88
CA LEU A 75 -9.10 1.06 -17.11
C LEU A 75 -10.06 0.83 -18.28
N SER A 76 -9.62 0.14 -19.31
CA SER A 76 -10.45 -0.27 -20.45
C SER A 76 -11.64 -1.18 -20.06
N GLU A 77 -11.51 -1.96 -18.99
CA GLU A 77 -12.59 -2.78 -18.44
C GLU A 77 -13.59 -1.98 -17.63
N LEU A 78 -13.20 -0.82 -17.13
CA LEU A 78 -14.05 0.07 -16.32
C LEU A 78 -14.90 1.02 -17.17
N GLU A 79 -14.59 1.16 -18.46
CA GLU A 79 -15.38 1.96 -19.40
C GLU A 79 -16.77 1.33 -19.71
N PRO A 80 -17.82 2.13 -19.97
CA PRO A 80 -17.79 3.59 -19.93
C PRO A 80 -17.97 4.15 -18.52
N CYS A 81 -17.21 5.20 -18.19
CA CYS A 81 -17.28 5.92 -16.92
C CYS A 81 -17.26 7.44 -17.14
N GLU A 82 -17.59 8.22 -16.12
CA GLU A 82 -17.52 9.68 -16.15
C GLU A 82 -16.11 10.21 -15.83
N GLY A 83 -15.31 9.44 -15.10
CA GLY A 83 -13.92 9.79 -14.77
C GLY A 83 -13.28 8.86 -13.76
N TYR A 84 -11.98 9.09 -13.57
CA TYR A 84 -11.13 8.37 -12.63
C TYR A 84 -10.43 9.35 -11.71
N ARG A 85 -10.24 8.94 -10.46
CA ARG A 85 -9.30 9.54 -9.52
C ARG A 85 -8.38 8.42 -9.03
N PHE A 86 -7.09 8.68 -9.07
CA PHE A 86 -6.08 7.71 -8.68
C PHE A 86 -5.07 8.35 -7.74
N VAL A 87 -4.63 7.61 -6.77
CA VAL A 87 -3.50 7.96 -5.94
C VAL A 87 -2.69 6.72 -5.58
N HIS A 88 -1.40 6.92 -5.54
CA HIS A 88 -0.41 5.95 -5.14
C HIS A 88 0.48 6.57 -4.07
N ASP A 89 0.57 5.89 -2.94
CA ASP A 89 1.45 6.25 -1.84
C ASP A 89 2.41 5.11 -1.57
N ASP A 90 3.72 5.39 -1.68
CA ASP A 90 4.80 4.49 -1.29
C ASP A 90 5.51 5.02 -0.06
N TYR A 91 5.78 4.14 0.86
CA TYR A 91 6.68 4.37 1.97
C TYR A 91 7.81 3.35 1.91
N THR A 92 9.00 3.82 1.56
CA THR A 92 10.18 2.96 1.41
C THR A 92 11.22 3.29 2.47
N ASN A 93 11.71 2.29 3.16
CA ASN A 93 12.91 2.35 3.98
C ASN A 93 13.88 1.23 3.60
N ILE A 94 15.03 1.14 4.26
CA ILE A 94 16.07 0.15 3.93
C ILE A 94 15.63 -1.30 4.16
N VAL A 95 14.55 -1.52 4.89
CA VAL A 95 14.08 -2.85 5.33
C VAL A 95 12.83 -3.27 4.57
N ALA A 96 11.95 -2.31 4.27
CA ALA A 96 10.62 -2.59 3.74
C ALA A 96 10.15 -1.49 2.80
N THR A 97 9.23 -1.85 1.91
CA THR A 97 8.44 -0.91 1.13
C THR A 97 6.97 -1.26 1.36
N ASP A 98 6.23 -0.28 1.85
CA ASP A 98 4.78 -0.36 1.99
C ASP A 98 4.16 0.52 0.93
N PHE A 99 3.09 0.08 0.32
CA PHE A 99 2.41 0.90 -0.68
C PHE A 99 0.90 0.71 -0.66
N THR A 100 0.21 1.77 -1.05
CA THR A 100 -1.24 1.78 -1.18
C THR A 100 -1.62 2.37 -2.53
N TYR A 101 -2.45 1.68 -3.28
CA TYR A 101 -3.06 2.15 -4.51
C TYR A 101 -4.55 2.35 -4.28
N ILE A 102 -5.05 3.51 -4.67
CA ILE A 102 -6.47 3.84 -4.58
C ILE A 102 -6.93 4.33 -5.95
N LEU A 103 -7.89 3.63 -6.54
CA LEU A 103 -8.58 4.06 -7.75
C LEU A 103 -10.07 4.25 -7.42
N ILE A 104 -10.61 5.43 -7.70
CA ILE A 104 -12.04 5.70 -7.61
C ILE A 104 -12.57 6.01 -9.01
N VAL A 105 -13.64 5.33 -9.38
CA VAL A 105 -14.29 5.45 -10.70
C VAL A 105 -15.69 5.97 -10.51
N THR A 106 -16.01 7.07 -11.18
CA THR A 106 -17.34 7.70 -11.15
C THR A 106 -18.14 7.29 -12.39
N TYR A 107 -19.38 6.94 -12.21
CA TYR A 107 -20.28 6.49 -13.26
C TYR A 107 -21.58 7.30 -13.31
N ASP A 108 -22.23 7.31 -14.49
CA ASP A 108 -23.63 7.63 -14.55
C ASP A 108 -24.50 6.55 -13.86
N ALA A 109 -25.79 6.82 -13.68
CA ALA A 109 -26.67 5.95 -12.90
C ALA A 109 -26.85 4.53 -13.51
N GLU A 110 -26.86 4.43 -14.84
CA GLU A 110 -27.07 3.14 -15.53
C GLU A 110 -25.81 2.29 -15.50
N ASN A 111 -24.68 2.88 -15.83
CA ASN A 111 -23.40 2.21 -15.84
C ASN A 111 -22.96 1.81 -14.42
N TYR A 112 -23.24 2.66 -13.41
CA TYR A 112 -22.99 2.31 -12.01
C TYR A 112 -23.70 1.03 -11.59
N GLN A 113 -25.03 0.91 -11.85
CA GLN A 113 -25.77 -0.29 -11.47
C GLN A 113 -25.27 -1.52 -12.19
N THR A 114 -24.93 -1.39 -13.47
CA THR A 114 -24.35 -2.47 -14.27
C THR A 114 -23.02 -2.94 -13.71
N ARG A 115 -22.10 -2.00 -13.43
CA ARG A 115 -20.77 -2.30 -12.88
C ARG A 115 -20.86 -2.86 -11.47
N LYS A 116 -21.67 -2.26 -10.60
CA LYS A 116 -21.91 -2.79 -9.25
C LYS A 116 -22.42 -4.22 -9.26
N ALA A 117 -23.36 -4.56 -10.15
CA ALA A 117 -23.86 -5.92 -10.28
C ALA A 117 -22.81 -6.91 -10.82
N ALA A 118 -21.86 -6.45 -11.62
CA ALA A 118 -20.78 -7.29 -12.14
C ALA A 118 -19.76 -7.67 -11.06
N LEU A 119 -19.59 -6.88 -10.02
CA LEU A 119 -18.59 -7.11 -8.97
C LEU A 119 -18.69 -8.49 -8.32
N ASP A 120 -19.89 -9.01 -8.12
CA ASP A 120 -20.08 -10.35 -7.52
C ASP A 120 -19.77 -11.49 -8.51
N THR A 121 -19.61 -11.19 -9.80
CA THR A 121 -19.15 -12.12 -10.82
C THR A 121 -17.64 -12.03 -11.02
N ASP A 122 -17.10 -10.80 -10.96
CA ASP A 122 -15.69 -10.50 -11.25
C ASP A 122 -14.79 -10.86 -10.06
N TYR A 123 -15.32 -10.74 -8.83
CA TYR A 123 -14.56 -10.97 -7.61
C TYR A 123 -15.18 -12.04 -6.71
N THR A 124 -14.32 -12.82 -6.10
CA THR A 124 -14.67 -13.65 -4.94
C THR A 124 -14.29 -12.89 -3.68
N TYR A 125 -15.24 -12.72 -2.75
CA TYR A 125 -15.00 -11.95 -1.54
C TYR A 125 -14.75 -12.84 -0.32
N ARG A 126 -13.88 -12.38 0.55
CA ARG A 126 -13.65 -13.02 1.84
C ARG A 126 -14.87 -12.86 2.73
N THR A 127 -15.19 -13.94 3.42
CA THR A 127 -16.28 -13.97 4.43
C THR A 127 -15.75 -14.20 5.84
N GLU A 128 -14.50 -14.70 5.95
CA GLU A 128 -13.87 -15.00 7.22
C GLU A 128 -13.05 -13.81 7.71
N MET A 129 -13.02 -13.62 9.03
CA MET A 129 -12.16 -12.64 9.66
C MET A 129 -10.69 -12.91 9.30
N ILE A 130 -9.95 -11.86 9.06
CA ILE A 130 -8.53 -11.91 8.73
C ILE A 130 -7.75 -11.86 10.04
N ALA A 131 -6.91 -12.87 10.30
CA ALA A 131 -6.06 -12.85 11.49
C ALA A 131 -5.06 -11.68 11.37
N ALA A 132 -5.07 -10.80 12.37
CA ALA A 132 -4.03 -9.77 12.49
C ALA A 132 -2.75 -10.36 13.11
N LEU A 133 -1.68 -9.57 13.15
CA LEU A 133 -0.39 -10.03 13.68
C LEU A 133 -0.40 -10.25 15.18
N GLU A 134 -1.06 -9.37 15.91
CA GLU A 134 -1.16 -9.52 17.35
C GLU A 134 -2.08 -10.70 17.69
N GLU A 135 -1.61 -11.55 18.57
CA GLU A 135 -2.31 -12.76 18.98
C GLU A 135 -3.72 -12.42 19.50
N GLY A 136 -4.73 -12.91 18.76
CA GLY A 136 -6.14 -12.71 19.10
C GLY A 136 -6.82 -11.50 18.47
N GLN A 137 -6.11 -10.67 17.72
CA GLN A 137 -6.72 -9.60 16.92
C GLN A 137 -7.19 -10.14 15.58
N GLN A 138 -8.28 -9.57 15.08
CA GLN A 138 -8.86 -9.93 13.77
C GLN A 138 -9.34 -8.67 13.05
N VAL A 139 -9.12 -8.64 11.75
CA VAL A 139 -9.58 -7.58 10.85
C VAL A 139 -10.84 -8.05 10.13
N SER A 140 -11.86 -7.20 10.11
CA SER A 140 -13.09 -7.50 9.35
C SER A 140 -12.80 -7.44 7.84
N PRO A 141 -13.27 -8.43 7.06
CA PRO A 141 -13.21 -8.36 5.60
C PRO A 141 -14.21 -7.36 5.00
N VAL A 142 -15.08 -6.76 5.82
CA VAL A 142 -16.09 -5.78 5.42
C VAL A 142 -16.02 -4.60 6.37
N PHE A 143 -15.98 -3.39 5.82
CA PHE A 143 -16.04 -2.15 6.59
C PHE A 143 -16.67 -1.01 5.80
N GLU A 144 -17.10 0.03 6.51
CA GLU A 144 -17.68 1.25 5.95
C GLU A 144 -16.72 2.40 6.18
N MET A 145 -16.47 3.21 5.15
CA MET A 145 -15.60 4.37 5.25
C MET A 145 -16.05 5.47 4.26
N ASP A 146 -16.33 6.66 4.78
CA ASP A 146 -16.65 7.87 4.00
C ASP A 146 -17.72 7.68 2.92
N GLY A 147 -18.75 6.89 3.23
CA GLY A 147 -19.88 6.63 2.33
C GLY A 147 -19.66 5.49 1.34
N PHE A 148 -18.55 4.77 1.45
CA PHE A 148 -18.31 3.53 0.74
C PHE A 148 -18.50 2.32 1.66
N SER A 149 -19.04 1.24 1.07
CA SER A 149 -19.08 -0.09 1.66
C SER A 149 -18.01 -0.94 1.00
N PHE A 150 -17.00 -1.35 1.76
CA PHE A 150 -15.84 -2.11 1.27
C PHE A 150 -15.94 -3.60 1.60
N ARG A 151 -15.48 -4.42 0.66
CA ARG A 151 -15.31 -5.86 0.84
C ARG A 151 -13.90 -6.29 0.41
N ALA A 152 -13.23 -7.09 1.23
CA ALA A 152 -11.95 -7.69 0.89
C ALA A 152 -12.11 -8.77 -0.18
N VAL A 153 -11.31 -8.72 -1.22
CA VAL A 153 -11.26 -9.72 -2.28
C VAL A 153 -10.42 -10.92 -1.82
N GLU A 154 -10.89 -12.11 -2.11
CA GLU A 154 -10.12 -13.34 -1.91
C GLU A 154 -9.08 -13.47 -3.03
N GLN A 155 -7.83 -13.18 -2.72
CA GLN A 155 -6.73 -13.27 -3.67
C GLN A 155 -5.93 -14.56 -3.44
N LYS A 156 -5.72 -15.32 -4.50
CA LYS A 156 -5.02 -16.62 -4.44
C LYS A 156 -3.59 -16.53 -3.92
N TRP A 157 -2.95 -15.41 -4.15
CA TRP A 157 -1.52 -15.20 -3.86
C TRP A 157 -1.27 -14.24 -2.70
N ALA A 158 -2.33 -13.62 -2.16
CA ALA A 158 -2.19 -12.67 -1.07
C ALA A 158 -1.72 -13.33 0.21
N VAL A 159 -0.80 -12.68 0.90
CA VAL A 159 -0.32 -13.06 2.23
C VAL A 159 -1.03 -12.15 3.24
N TYR A 160 -2.19 -12.60 3.72
CA TYR A 160 -2.98 -11.83 4.69
C TYR A 160 -2.30 -11.74 6.06
N PRO A 161 -2.38 -10.59 6.73
CA PRO A 161 -2.98 -9.32 6.33
C PRO A 161 -2.04 -8.38 5.55
N LYS A 162 -0.88 -8.83 5.10
CA LYS A 162 0.11 -8.01 4.41
C LYS A 162 -0.40 -7.44 3.10
N GLN A 163 -1.06 -8.27 2.32
CA GLN A 163 -1.52 -7.94 0.98
C GLN A 163 -3.03 -8.07 0.93
N MET A 164 -3.72 -6.98 0.61
CA MET A 164 -5.17 -6.96 0.55
C MET A 164 -5.67 -6.06 -0.56
N LEU A 165 -6.62 -6.57 -1.34
CA LEU A 165 -7.44 -5.80 -2.26
C LEU A 165 -8.82 -5.62 -1.66
N PHE A 166 -9.31 -4.40 -1.64
CA PHE A 166 -10.68 -4.05 -1.27
C PHE A 166 -11.42 -3.45 -2.45
N VAL A 167 -12.66 -3.85 -2.62
CA VAL A 167 -13.58 -3.22 -3.57
C VAL A 167 -14.70 -2.57 -2.80
N GLY A 168 -14.89 -1.28 -3.03
CA GLY A 168 -15.86 -0.43 -2.38
C GLY A 168 -16.94 0.06 -3.34
N THR A 169 -18.15 0.24 -2.82
CA THR A 169 -19.27 0.81 -3.56
C THR A 169 -19.89 1.97 -2.81
N SER A 170 -20.23 3.06 -3.50
CA SER A 170 -20.98 4.20 -2.95
C SER A 170 -22.19 4.49 -3.82
N ASP A 171 -23.39 4.15 -3.33
CA ASP A 171 -24.63 4.38 -4.07
C ASP A 171 -24.96 5.88 -4.20
N GLU A 172 -24.62 6.66 -3.18
CA GLU A 172 -24.87 8.10 -3.16
C GLU A 172 -24.03 8.83 -4.23
N ARG A 173 -22.75 8.45 -4.33
CA ARG A 173 -21.80 9.06 -5.26
C ARG A 173 -21.81 8.40 -6.64
N ARG A 174 -22.37 7.19 -6.77
CA ARG A 174 -22.30 6.34 -7.96
C ARG A 174 -20.83 6.04 -8.32
N GLU A 175 -20.07 5.68 -7.30
CA GLU A 175 -18.65 5.42 -7.41
C GLU A 175 -18.30 4.00 -6.99
N LEU A 176 -17.31 3.43 -7.67
CA LEU A 176 -16.59 2.22 -7.26
C LEU A 176 -15.19 2.62 -6.82
N ALA A 177 -14.70 2.01 -5.76
CA ALA A 177 -13.35 2.23 -5.26
C ALA A 177 -12.59 0.91 -5.21
N TYR A 178 -11.35 0.91 -5.69
CA TYR A 178 -10.42 -0.21 -5.63
C TYR A 178 -9.22 0.23 -4.80
N ILE A 179 -8.96 -0.47 -3.70
CA ILE A 179 -7.85 -0.16 -2.80
C ILE A 179 -6.99 -1.40 -2.67
N TYR A 180 -5.73 -1.29 -3.06
CA TYR A 180 -4.74 -2.33 -2.81
C TYR A 180 -3.71 -1.83 -1.82
N CYS A 181 -3.48 -2.62 -0.79
CA CYS A 181 -2.46 -2.37 0.23
C CYS A 181 -1.46 -3.50 0.23
N ASP A 182 -0.18 -3.17 0.24
CA ASP A 182 0.90 -4.08 0.57
C ASP A 182 1.72 -3.49 1.71
N ASN A 183 1.76 -4.20 2.83
CA ASN A 183 2.44 -3.78 4.03
C ASN A 183 3.40 -4.88 4.49
N TYR A 184 4.69 -4.64 4.24
CA TYR A 184 5.72 -5.63 4.46
C TYR A 184 5.94 -5.93 5.95
N ASP A 185 5.97 -4.93 6.79
CA ASP A 185 6.31 -5.08 8.22
C ASP A 185 5.11 -5.29 9.13
N LEU A 186 3.88 -5.16 8.59
CA LEU A 186 2.63 -5.52 9.25
C LEU A 186 2.20 -4.59 10.39
N ASP A 187 2.87 -3.47 10.64
CA ASP A 187 2.53 -2.55 11.73
C ASP A 187 1.32 -1.66 11.41
N CYS A 188 0.83 -1.71 10.17
CA CYS A 188 -0.22 -0.82 9.70
C CYS A 188 -1.65 -1.30 9.96
N ILE A 189 -1.90 -2.61 10.15
CA ILE A 189 -3.28 -3.14 10.21
C ILE A 189 -3.65 -3.64 11.62
N ASP A 190 -2.96 -3.15 12.65
CA ASP A 190 -3.16 -3.61 14.02
C ASP A 190 -4.51 -3.20 14.64
N GLU A 191 -5.10 -2.09 14.20
CA GLU A 191 -6.34 -1.59 14.79
C GLU A 191 -7.55 -1.75 13.86
N SER A 192 -7.46 -1.23 12.64
CA SER A 192 -8.47 -1.41 11.58
C SER A 192 -7.94 -0.96 10.23
N VAL A 193 -8.43 -1.57 9.15
CA VAL A 193 -8.15 -1.13 7.79
C VAL A 193 -8.55 0.33 7.56
N GLU A 194 -9.72 0.74 8.10
CA GLU A 194 -10.19 2.12 8.00
C GLU A 194 -9.21 3.11 8.61
N LYS A 195 -8.72 2.83 9.82
CA LYS A 195 -7.75 3.69 10.49
C LYS A 195 -6.46 3.76 9.69
N HIS A 196 -5.94 2.61 9.27
CA HIS A 196 -4.75 2.56 8.43
C HIS A 196 -4.88 3.41 7.17
N LEU A 197 -5.95 3.24 6.39
CA LEU A 197 -6.16 4.02 5.17
C LEU A 197 -6.25 5.53 5.43
N LYS A 198 -6.82 5.95 6.55
CA LYS A 198 -6.90 7.37 6.93
C LYS A 198 -5.57 7.94 7.41
N ASP A 199 -4.76 7.14 8.08
CA ASP A 199 -3.52 7.61 8.71
C ASP A 199 -2.31 7.59 7.76
N VAL A 200 -2.24 6.65 6.82
CA VAL A 200 -1.03 6.40 6.01
C VAL A 200 -1.23 6.58 4.51
N SER A 201 -2.43 6.88 4.06
CA SER A 201 -2.71 7.06 2.64
C SER A 201 -3.37 8.41 2.34
N SER A 202 -3.32 8.80 1.09
CA SER A 202 -4.02 9.99 0.57
C SER A 202 -5.52 9.77 0.39
N TRP A 203 -6.13 8.82 1.14
CA TRP A 203 -7.56 8.54 1.06
C TRP A 203 -8.43 9.78 1.25
N THR A 204 -8.12 10.58 2.29
CA THR A 204 -8.89 11.79 2.59
C THR A 204 -8.81 12.83 1.46
N GLU A 205 -7.68 12.92 0.79
CA GLU A 205 -7.47 13.82 -0.34
C GLU A 205 -8.32 13.38 -1.54
N ILE A 206 -8.16 12.14 -1.99
CA ILE A 206 -8.84 11.61 -3.17
C ILE A 206 -10.36 11.53 -3.02
N VAL A 207 -10.89 11.34 -1.81
CA VAL A 207 -12.33 11.28 -1.55
C VAL A 207 -12.98 12.66 -1.50
N SER A 208 -12.22 13.72 -1.16
CA SER A 208 -12.74 15.09 -1.05
C SER A 208 -12.84 15.83 -2.38
N GLU A 209 -12.23 15.33 -3.43
CA GLU A 209 -12.32 15.84 -4.81
C GLU A 209 -13.62 15.40 -5.50
#